data_8430d7f4ba4e5ce8276786dc2788cc03
#
_entry.id   8430d7f4ba4e5ce8276786dc2788cc03
#
_cell.length_a   1.000
_cell.length_b   1.000
_cell.length_c   1.000
_cell.angle_alpha   90.00
_cell.angle_beta   90.00
_cell.angle_gamma   90.00
#
_symmetry.space_group_name_H-M   'P 1'
#
loop_
_entity.id
_entity.type
_entity.pdbx_description
1 polymer ?
#
loop_
_entity_poly.entity_id
_entity_poly.type
_entity_poly.pdbx_seq_one_letter_code
_entity_poly.pdbx_strand_id
1 'polypeptide(L)'
;VDASRAVELWDALLAVDAVVPCGLAARDTLRTEMGYPLHGQDLSPDITPLEAGLGWAVGWNKPAFAGKSALDEQRATGSTRRLVGLLAAERGIPRHDMVVRDAAGNEIGVVTSGTFSPTLQRGIALALVSAEDVGDVASLISNALKVCASSRAIKGCQDRFASKKN
;
A
#
# COMPACT_ATOMS: atom_id res chain seq x y z
N VAL A 1 -25.64 -14.04 0.90
CA VAL A 1 -26.31 -15.35 0.90
C VAL A 1 -26.25 -15.94 2.29
N ASP A 2 -27.19 -16.83 2.58
CA ASP A 2 -27.15 -17.65 3.78
C ASP A 2 -25.91 -18.56 3.77
N ALA A 3 -25.27 -18.77 4.91
CA ALA A 3 -24.07 -19.60 5.02
C ALA A 3 -24.29 -21.05 4.54
N SER A 4 -25.49 -21.58 4.72
CA SER A 4 -25.88 -22.93 4.24
C SER A 4 -25.85 -23.05 2.71
N ARG A 5 -25.94 -21.93 1.99
CA ARG A 5 -25.93 -21.89 0.52
C ARG A 5 -24.59 -21.44 -0.08
N ALA A 6 -23.55 -21.31 0.74
CA ALA A 6 -22.24 -20.81 0.27
C ALA A 6 -21.61 -21.74 -0.78
N VAL A 7 -21.72 -23.06 -0.60
CA VAL A 7 -21.21 -24.06 -1.55
C VAL A 7 -21.96 -23.99 -2.86
N GLU A 8 -23.30 -23.94 -2.82
CA GLU A 8 -24.13 -23.80 -4.01
C GLU A 8 -23.76 -22.57 -4.85
N LEU A 9 -23.55 -21.42 -4.17
CA LEU A 9 -23.13 -20.20 -4.84
C LEU A 9 -21.72 -20.33 -5.45
N TRP A 10 -20.80 -20.94 -4.71
CA TRP A 10 -19.46 -21.20 -5.19
C TRP A 10 -19.43 -22.05 -6.44
N ASP A 11 -20.15 -23.16 -6.43
CA ASP A 11 -20.23 -24.07 -7.57
C ASP A 11 -20.90 -23.39 -8.78
N ALA A 12 -21.95 -22.60 -8.54
CA ALA A 12 -22.62 -21.84 -9.61
C ALA A 12 -21.68 -20.80 -10.24
N LEU A 13 -20.82 -20.15 -9.46
CA LEU A 13 -19.81 -19.20 -9.98
C LEU A 13 -18.74 -19.92 -10.80
N LEU A 14 -18.25 -21.07 -10.32
CA LEU A 14 -17.23 -21.86 -11.03
C LEU A 14 -17.76 -22.58 -12.28
N ALA A 15 -19.07 -22.75 -12.41
CA ALA A 15 -19.69 -23.28 -13.62
C ALA A 15 -19.64 -22.32 -14.81
N VAL A 16 -19.27 -21.06 -14.60
CA VAL A 16 -19.05 -20.05 -15.66
C VAL A 16 -17.64 -20.17 -16.18
N ASP A 17 -17.45 -20.52 -17.45
CA ASP A 17 -16.14 -20.79 -18.08
C ASP A 17 -15.12 -19.63 -17.92
N ALA A 18 -15.59 -18.38 -17.80
CA ALA A 18 -14.72 -17.22 -17.63
C ALA A 18 -14.28 -16.98 -16.18
N VAL A 19 -14.79 -17.74 -15.21
CA VAL A 19 -14.48 -17.58 -13.78
C VAL A 19 -13.40 -18.57 -13.36
N VAL A 20 -12.30 -18.04 -12.86
CA VAL A 20 -11.15 -18.81 -12.37
C VAL A 20 -10.93 -18.50 -10.89
N PRO A 21 -10.84 -19.51 -10.01
CA PRO A 21 -10.57 -19.27 -8.60
C PRO A 21 -9.13 -18.75 -8.43
N CYS A 22 -8.98 -17.65 -7.70
CA CYS A 22 -7.68 -17.04 -7.42
C CYS A 22 -7.40 -17.09 -5.91
N GLY A 23 -6.15 -17.37 -5.55
CA GLY A 23 -5.72 -17.37 -4.16
C GLY A 23 -5.66 -15.95 -3.56
N LEU A 24 -5.68 -15.86 -2.23
CA LEU A 24 -5.61 -14.60 -1.50
C LEU A 24 -4.33 -13.82 -1.82
N ALA A 25 -3.22 -14.51 -2.09
CA ALA A 25 -1.95 -13.89 -2.48
C ALA A 25 -2.04 -13.15 -3.82
N ALA A 26 -2.88 -13.59 -4.76
CA ALA A 26 -3.12 -12.88 -6.02
C ALA A 26 -3.76 -11.51 -5.76
N ARG A 27 -4.78 -11.44 -4.88
CA ARG A 27 -5.40 -10.19 -4.46
C ARG A 27 -4.38 -9.27 -3.78
N ASP A 28 -3.55 -9.80 -2.88
CA ASP A 28 -2.55 -9.01 -2.16
C ASP A 28 -1.49 -8.45 -3.11
N THR A 29 -1.02 -9.22 -4.05
CA THR A 29 -0.09 -8.75 -5.09
C THR A 29 -0.71 -7.65 -5.95
N LEU A 30 -1.91 -7.86 -6.46
CA LEU A 30 -2.58 -6.88 -7.33
C LEU A 30 -2.86 -5.55 -6.62
N ARG A 31 -3.34 -5.57 -5.36
CA ARG A 31 -3.60 -4.34 -4.62
C ARG A 31 -2.32 -3.59 -4.28
N THR A 32 -1.23 -4.33 -3.96
CA THR A 32 0.07 -3.72 -3.64
C THR A 32 0.71 -3.10 -4.89
N GLU A 33 0.60 -3.74 -6.05
CA GLU A 33 1.01 -3.17 -7.34
C GLU A 33 0.28 -1.86 -7.65
N MET A 34 -1.00 -1.75 -7.27
CA MET A 34 -1.81 -0.54 -7.44
C MET A 34 -1.57 0.50 -6.33
N GLY A 35 -0.81 0.16 -5.29
CA GLY A 35 -0.62 1.02 -4.12
C GLY A 35 -1.88 1.17 -3.26
N TYR A 36 -2.80 0.22 -3.32
CA TYR A 36 -4.01 0.24 -2.51
C TYR A 36 -3.73 -0.29 -1.10
N PRO A 37 -3.94 0.54 -0.08
CA PRO A 37 -3.71 0.13 1.30
C PRO A 37 -4.72 -0.93 1.76
N LEU A 38 -4.23 -1.85 2.58
CA LEU A 38 -5.04 -2.92 3.18
C LEU A 38 -5.32 -2.60 4.65
N HIS A 39 -6.59 -2.67 5.06
CA HIS A 39 -6.97 -2.57 6.47
C HIS A 39 -6.37 -3.74 7.27
N GLY A 40 -5.82 -3.41 8.42
CA GLY A 40 -5.11 -4.36 9.30
C GLY A 40 -3.61 -4.45 9.04
N GLN A 41 -3.11 -3.82 7.96
CA GLN A 41 -1.68 -3.72 7.65
C GLN A 41 -1.27 -2.26 7.38
N ASP A 42 -1.78 -1.67 6.30
CA ASP A 42 -1.44 -0.30 5.87
C ASP A 42 -2.40 0.74 6.49
N LEU A 43 -3.54 0.30 6.94
CA LEU A 43 -4.59 1.08 7.62
C LEU A 43 -4.93 0.42 8.95
N SER A 44 -5.01 1.21 10.00
CA SER A 44 -5.40 0.78 11.35
C SER A 44 -6.00 1.97 12.13
N PRO A 45 -6.53 1.78 13.33
CA PRO A 45 -6.93 2.88 14.19
C PRO A 45 -5.79 3.86 14.51
N ASP A 46 -4.52 3.41 14.41
CA ASP A 46 -3.32 4.20 14.72
C ASP A 46 -2.72 4.90 13.49
N ILE A 47 -3.33 4.72 12.31
CA ILE A 47 -2.88 5.34 11.06
C ILE A 47 -4.02 6.18 10.49
N THR A 48 -3.83 7.49 10.46
CA THR A 48 -4.86 8.41 9.96
C THR A 48 -5.02 8.33 8.45
N PRO A 49 -6.18 8.74 7.90
CA PRO A 49 -6.35 8.85 6.46
C PRO A 49 -5.32 9.76 5.76
N LEU A 50 -4.83 10.78 6.47
CA LEU A 50 -3.82 11.70 5.93
C LEU A 50 -2.45 11.02 5.83
N GLU A 51 -2.04 10.26 6.85
CA GLU A 51 -0.81 9.46 6.82
C GLU A 51 -0.85 8.40 5.70
N ALA A 52 -2.01 7.78 5.50
CA ALA A 52 -2.23 6.77 4.46
C ALA A 52 -2.39 7.33 3.04
N GLY A 53 -2.34 8.66 2.85
CA GLY A 53 -2.55 9.29 1.54
C GLY A 53 -4.01 9.25 1.05
N LEU A 54 -4.96 8.98 1.94
CA LEU A 54 -6.39 8.89 1.66
C LEU A 54 -7.17 10.18 1.98
N GLY A 55 -6.48 11.30 2.12
CA GLY A 55 -7.12 12.60 2.40
C GLY A 55 -8.21 13.00 1.40
N TRP A 56 -8.13 12.51 0.16
CA TRP A 56 -9.14 12.71 -0.87
C TRP A 56 -10.49 12.05 -0.55
N ALA A 57 -10.50 10.97 0.24
CA ALA A 57 -11.72 10.24 0.63
C ALA A 57 -12.41 10.86 1.85
N VAL A 58 -11.77 11.80 2.55
CA VAL A 58 -12.34 12.46 3.72
C VAL A 58 -13.36 13.51 3.28
N GLY A 59 -14.54 13.46 3.87
CA GLY A 59 -15.64 14.40 3.56
C GLY A 59 -15.41 15.79 4.19
N TRP A 60 -14.40 16.52 3.73
CA TRP A 60 -14.01 17.82 4.29
C TRP A 60 -15.13 18.86 4.34
N ASN A 61 -16.05 18.81 3.37
CA ASN A 61 -17.18 19.74 3.26
C ASN A 61 -18.33 19.43 4.25
N LYS A 62 -18.26 18.29 4.96
CA LYS A 62 -19.28 17.99 5.98
C LYS A 62 -19.08 18.91 7.21
N PRO A 63 -20.17 19.41 7.79
CA PRO A 63 -20.06 20.31 8.95
C PRO A 63 -19.46 19.61 10.17
N ALA A 64 -19.76 18.31 10.38
CA ALA A 64 -19.24 17.52 11.49
C ALA A 64 -19.20 16.03 11.15
N PHE A 65 -18.23 15.32 11.72
CA PHE A 65 -18.14 13.87 11.84
C PHE A 65 -17.13 13.53 12.96
N ALA A 66 -17.17 12.30 13.46
CA ALA A 66 -16.23 11.86 14.51
C ALA A 66 -14.77 11.98 14.02
N GLY A 67 -13.93 12.69 14.79
CA GLY A 67 -12.51 12.91 14.44
C GLY A 67 -12.24 14.07 13.47
N LYS A 68 -13.26 14.82 13.00
CA LYS A 68 -13.04 15.93 12.05
C LYS A 68 -12.05 16.97 12.58
N SER A 69 -12.17 17.41 13.82
CA SER A 69 -11.26 18.42 14.39
C SER A 69 -9.81 17.97 14.41
N ALA A 70 -9.54 16.72 14.77
CA ALA A 70 -8.20 16.15 14.77
C ALA A 70 -7.62 16.06 13.35
N LEU A 71 -8.43 15.69 12.36
CA LEU A 71 -7.99 15.65 10.96
C LEU A 71 -7.79 17.05 10.37
N ASP A 72 -8.61 18.02 10.72
CA ASP A 72 -8.43 19.42 10.30
C ASP A 72 -7.11 19.99 10.90
N GLU A 73 -6.83 19.71 12.18
CA GLU A 73 -5.56 20.08 12.82
C GLU A 73 -4.35 19.41 12.14
N GLN A 74 -4.41 18.10 11.95
CA GLN A 74 -3.34 17.35 11.27
C GLN A 74 -3.13 17.85 9.83
N ARG A 75 -4.19 18.26 9.14
CA ARG A 75 -4.10 18.83 7.80
C ARG A 75 -3.40 20.19 7.81
N ALA A 76 -3.60 20.99 8.84
CA ALA A 76 -2.98 22.30 8.99
C ALA A 76 -1.51 22.22 9.41
N THR A 77 -1.16 21.28 10.30
CA THR A 77 0.20 21.11 10.86
C THR A 77 1.08 20.16 10.05
N GLY A 78 0.46 19.30 9.22
CA GLY A 78 1.14 18.20 8.54
C GLY A 78 1.09 16.89 9.33
N SER A 79 1.36 15.78 8.65
CA SER A 79 1.46 14.46 9.27
C SER A 79 2.92 14.17 9.61
N THR A 80 3.18 13.57 10.76
CA THR A 80 4.54 13.16 11.19
C THR A 80 5.03 11.90 10.48
N ARG A 81 4.10 11.10 9.93
CA ARG A 81 4.39 9.87 9.18
C ARG A 81 3.65 9.88 7.85
N ARG A 82 4.14 9.08 6.92
CA ARG A 82 3.53 8.95 5.59
C ARG A 82 3.66 7.54 5.04
N LEU A 83 2.57 7.02 4.48
CA LEU A 83 2.60 5.78 3.73
C LEU A 83 3.20 6.03 2.34
N VAL A 84 4.23 5.27 2.01
CA VAL A 84 4.97 5.39 0.74
C VAL A 84 5.11 4.05 0.06
N GLY A 85 5.21 4.06 -1.27
CA GLY A 85 5.52 2.87 -2.05
C GLY A 85 7.04 2.71 -2.18
N LEU A 86 7.52 1.48 -2.00
CA LEU A 86 8.92 1.12 -2.10
C LEU A 86 9.13 0.10 -3.23
N LEU A 87 10.26 0.21 -3.92
CA LEU A 87 10.68 -0.72 -4.96
C LEU A 87 12.06 -1.28 -4.61
N ALA A 88 12.18 -2.60 -4.53
CA ALA A 88 13.46 -3.24 -4.27
C ALA A 88 14.45 -2.95 -5.41
N ALA A 89 15.63 -2.42 -5.07
CA ALA A 89 16.71 -2.16 -6.03
C ALA A 89 17.42 -3.46 -6.44
N GLU A 90 17.52 -4.41 -5.51
CA GLU A 90 18.17 -5.70 -5.67
C GLU A 90 17.18 -6.87 -5.53
N ARG A 91 17.68 -8.11 -5.68
CA ARG A 91 16.86 -9.31 -5.46
C ARG A 91 16.45 -9.39 -3.99
N GLY A 92 15.15 -9.48 -3.76
CA GLY A 92 14.57 -9.63 -2.44
C GLY A 92 13.11 -9.22 -2.44
N ILE A 93 12.37 -9.70 -1.47
CA ILE A 93 10.96 -9.41 -1.30
C ILE A 93 10.80 -8.77 0.07
N PRO A 94 10.43 -7.47 0.15
CA PRO A 94 10.11 -6.85 1.43
C PRO A 94 8.94 -7.59 2.11
N ARG A 95 8.98 -7.66 3.43
CA ARG A 95 7.94 -8.31 4.22
C ARG A 95 7.43 -7.36 5.29
N HIS A 96 6.21 -7.61 5.74
CA HIS A 96 5.59 -6.92 6.85
C HIS A 96 6.55 -6.90 8.06
N ASP A 97 6.58 -5.80 8.81
CA ASP A 97 7.45 -5.53 9.96
C ASP A 97 8.95 -5.40 9.68
N MET A 98 9.39 -5.44 8.42
CA MET A 98 10.78 -5.10 8.12
C MET A 98 11.03 -3.61 8.35
N VAL A 99 12.13 -3.32 9.08
CA VAL A 99 12.54 -1.95 9.35
C VAL A 99 13.04 -1.27 8.08
N VAL A 100 12.60 -0.05 7.88
CA VAL A 100 13.08 0.83 6.81
C VAL A 100 14.15 1.75 7.39
N ARG A 101 15.32 1.81 6.75
CA ARG A 101 16.46 2.62 7.18
C ARG A 101 16.88 3.60 6.10
N ASP A 102 17.38 4.75 6.51
CA ASP A 102 18.04 5.70 5.62
C ASP A 102 19.43 5.21 5.18
N ALA A 103 20.12 6.01 4.36
CA ALA A 103 21.48 5.71 3.90
C ALA A 103 22.54 5.73 5.01
N ALA A 104 22.26 6.40 6.14
CA ALA A 104 23.12 6.47 7.30
C ALA A 104 22.88 5.28 8.26
N GLY A 105 21.83 4.47 8.03
CA GLY A 105 21.44 3.33 8.85
C GLY A 105 20.44 3.64 9.96
N ASN A 106 19.91 4.87 10.03
CA ASN A 106 18.89 5.24 11.01
C ASN A 106 17.55 4.60 10.65
N GLU A 107 16.79 4.21 11.65
CA GLU A 107 15.43 3.70 11.44
C GLU A 107 14.48 4.87 11.16
N ILE A 108 13.82 4.83 10.00
CA ILE A 108 12.91 5.87 9.54
C ILE A 108 11.47 5.39 9.35
N GLY A 109 11.22 4.09 9.50
CA GLY A 109 9.89 3.53 9.37
C GLY A 109 9.86 2.00 9.31
N VAL A 110 8.69 1.48 8.96
CA VAL A 110 8.42 0.04 8.89
C VAL A 110 7.61 -0.31 7.64
N VAL A 111 7.91 -1.47 7.06
CA VAL A 111 7.14 -2.05 5.96
C VAL A 111 5.80 -2.54 6.49
N THR A 112 4.71 -2.05 5.93
CA THR A 112 3.34 -2.45 6.28
C THR A 112 2.82 -3.55 5.37
N SER A 113 3.21 -3.55 4.10
CA SER A 113 2.88 -4.59 3.12
C SER A 113 4.02 -4.82 2.16
N GLY A 114 4.26 -6.07 1.76
CA GLY A 114 5.33 -6.35 0.81
C GLY A 114 5.15 -7.67 0.08
N THR A 115 5.43 -7.66 -1.22
CA THR A 115 5.26 -8.81 -2.11
C THR A 115 6.22 -8.74 -3.30
N PHE A 116 6.28 -9.80 -4.08
CA PHE A 116 6.90 -9.78 -5.41
C PHE A 116 5.88 -9.30 -6.44
N SER A 117 6.24 -8.32 -7.25
CA SER A 117 5.41 -7.87 -8.38
C SER A 117 5.74 -8.65 -9.64
N PRO A 118 4.83 -9.47 -10.17
CA PRO A 118 5.00 -10.11 -11.48
C PRO A 118 5.09 -9.10 -12.63
N THR A 119 4.40 -7.96 -12.51
CA THR A 119 4.40 -6.90 -13.53
C THR A 119 5.73 -6.17 -13.60
N LEU A 120 6.33 -5.85 -12.45
CA LEU A 120 7.59 -5.13 -12.36
C LEU A 120 8.80 -6.06 -12.28
N GLN A 121 8.59 -7.37 -12.05
CA GLN A 121 9.60 -8.39 -11.83
C GLN A 121 10.56 -8.05 -10.68
N ARG A 122 10.02 -7.43 -9.61
CA ARG A 122 10.78 -6.97 -8.44
C ARG A 122 9.95 -7.07 -7.15
N GLY A 123 10.62 -7.04 -6.02
CA GLY A 123 9.99 -6.82 -4.73
C GLY A 123 9.40 -5.40 -4.65
N ILE A 124 8.19 -5.31 -4.16
CA ILE A 124 7.47 -4.04 -3.91
C ILE A 124 6.92 -4.03 -2.50
N ALA A 125 6.78 -2.84 -1.91
CA ALA A 125 6.19 -2.68 -0.59
C ALA A 125 5.41 -1.38 -0.45
N LEU A 126 4.55 -1.35 0.56
CA LEU A 126 4.10 -0.14 1.21
C LEU A 126 4.79 -0.06 2.57
N ALA A 127 5.17 1.13 2.98
CA ALA A 127 5.82 1.37 4.26
C ALA A 127 5.33 2.69 4.87
N LEU A 128 5.19 2.69 6.18
CA LEU A 128 4.91 3.89 6.96
C LEU A 128 6.24 4.46 7.46
N VAL A 129 6.61 5.62 6.96
CA VAL A 129 7.90 6.26 7.23
C VAL A 129 7.71 7.65 7.83
N SER A 130 8.74 8.17 8.51
CA SER A 130 8.79 9.56 8.97
C SER A 130 8.57 10.51 7.79
N ALA A 131 7.73 11.53 7.97
CA ALA A 131 7.41 12.47 6.90
C ALA A 131 8.61 13.35 6.51
N GLU A 132 9.53 13.57 7.43
CA GLU A 132 10.76 14.36 7.21
C GLU A 132 11.71 13.62 6.26
N ASP A 133 11.74 12.28 6.33
CA ASP A 133 12.63 11.44 5.54
C ASP A 133 12.09 11.09 4.16
N VAL A 134 10.83 11.43 3.84
CA VAL A 134 10.22 11.12 2.53
C VAL A 134 10.94 11.82 1.38
N GLY A 135 11.61 12.96 1.61
CA GLY A 135 12.40 13.69 0.61
C GLY A 135 13.66 12.95 0.17
N ASP A 136 14.31 12.23 1.09
CA ASP A 136 15.58 11.50 0.89
C ASP A 136 15.37 10.02 0.51
N VAL A 137 14.15 9.58 0.37
CA VAL A 137 13.75 8.20 0.09
C VAL A 137 14.18 7.70 -1.31
N ALA A 138 15.13 8.37 -1.95
CA ALA A 138 15.72 7.90 -3.21
C ALA A 138 16.56 6.61 -3.03
N SER A 139 16.96 6.23 -1.79
CA SER A 139 17.69 4.99 -1.52
C SER A 139 17.46 4.49 -0.10
N LEU A 140 16.34 3.83 0.16
CA LEU A 140 16.09 3.20 1.46
C LEU A 140 16.73 1.83 1.51
N ILE A 141 17.50 1.58 2.57
CA ILE A 141 18.12 0.29 2.85
C ILE A 141 17.34 -0.37 3.98
N SER A 142 16.59 -1.41 3.70
CA SER A 142 16.20 -2.39 4.71
C SER A 142 17.33 -3.41 4.84
N ASN A 143 17.49 -4.07 5.99
CA ASN A 143 18.55 -5.08 6.26
C ASN A 143 18.71 -6.06 5.09
N ALA A 144 19.60 -5.78 4.13
CA ALA A 144 19.89 -6.49 2.90
C ALA A 144 19.10 -6.07 1.64
N LEU A 145 18.22 -5.06 1.68
CA LEU A 145 17.52 -4.57 0.49
C LEU A 145 17.73 -3.06 0.33
N LYS A 146 18.37 -2.66 -0.78
CA LYS A 146 18.27 -1.27 -1.25
C LYS A 146 16.89 -1.07 -1.85
N VAL A 147 16.09 -0.22 -1.23
CA VAL A 147 14.74 0.08 -1.71
C VAL A 147 14.73 1.52 -2.22
N CYS A 148 14.40 1.69 -3.48
CA CYS A 148 14.20 3.01 -4.07
C CYS A 148 12.74 3.42 -3.83
N ALA A 149 12.51 4.46 -3.06
CA ALA A 149 11.19 5.01 -2.91
C ALA A 149 10.85 5.85 -4.14
N SER A 150 9.74 5.54 -4.73
CA SER A 150 9.20 6.34 -5.81
C SER A 150 7.67 6.20 -5.85
N SER A 151 6.98 7.24 -5.45
CA SER A 151 5.57 7.44 -5.84
C SER A 151 5.40 7.35 -7.37
N ARG A 152 6.47 7.59 -8.14
CA ARG A 152 6.52 7.40 -9.58
C ARG A 152 6.60 5.93 -10.00
N ALA A 153 7.16 5.01 -9.20
CA ALA A 153 7.22 3.59 -9.55
C ALA A 153 5.83 2.93 -9.50
N ILE A 154 5.03 3.27 -8.47
CA ILE A 154 3.64 2.85 -8.39
C ILE A 154 2.80 3.53 -9.48
N LYS A 155 3.03 4.82 -9.73
CA LYS A 155 2.39 5.54 -10.84
C LYS A 155 2.75 4.94 -12.20
N GLY A 156 4.00 4.57 -12.43
CA GLY A 156 4.44 3.88 -13.65
C GLY A 156 3.85 2.47 -13.84
N CYS A 157 3.42 1.81 -12.76
CA CYS A 157 2.63 0.58 -12.81
C CYS A 157 1.20 0.88 -13.25
N GLN A 158 0.58 1.90 -12.66
CA GLN A 158 -0.76 2.37 -13.03
C GLN A 158 -0.84 2.80 -14.50
N ASP A 159 0.15 3.55 -14.99
CA ASP A 159 0.21 4.03 -16.37
C ASP A 159 0.37 2.87 -17.37
N ARG A 160 1.10 1.81 -17.03
CA ARG A 160 1.23 0.61 -17.86
C ARG A 160 -0.05 -0.22 -17.97
N PHE A 161 -0.87 -0.24 -16.92
CA PHE A 161 -2.20 -0.87 -16.98
C PHE A 161 -3.18 -0.04 -17.81
N ALA A 162 -3.10 1.29 -17.75
CA ALA A 162 -3.93 2.18 -18.57
C ALA A 162 -3.59 2.08 -20.07
N SER A 163 -2.31 1.93 -20.44
CA SER A 163 -1.86 1.84 -21.82
C SER A 163 -2.17 0.51 -22.54
N LYS A 164 -2.51 -0.55 -21.79
CA LYS A 164 -2.91 -1.86 -22.38
C LYS A 164 -4.40 -1.99 -22.66
N LYS A 165 -5.19 -0.94 -22.43
CA LYS A 165 -6.64 -0.91 -22.71
C LYS A 165 -7.00 -0.27 -24.07
N ASN A 166 -6.02 0.01 -24.92
CA ASN A 166 -6.24 0.47 -26.32
C ASN A 166 -5.80 -0.60 -27.30
#